data_8eb2843ee69d94ad7e2831b8d56eeda8
#
_entry.id   8eb2843ee69d94ad7e2831b8d56eeda8
#
_cell.length_a   1.000
_cell.length_b   1.000
_cell.length_c   1.000
_cell.angle_alpha   90.00
_cell.angle_beta   90.00
_cell.angle_gamma   90.00
#
_symmetry.space_group_name_H-M   'P 1'
#
loop_
_entity.id
_entity.type
_entity.pdbx_description
1 polymer ?
#
loop_
_entity_poly.entity_id
_entity_poly.type
_entity_poly.pdbx_seq_one_letter_code
_entity_poly.pdbx_strand_id
1 'polypeptide(L)'
;YGDEIGLNGDNDPDCRRCMEWNPAKQNADVLSFYKKIIRIRKKNPCLRTGNIVPLVCEKMTYGYLCQSDNQQIYVLINVAEEATEVRLPVLKIAEYKDLLTGKSYQAEKLVNAGYFNEDMISCQGALKLSLRAFEGIILKQEE
;
A
#
# COMPACT_ATOMS: atom_id res chain seq x y z
N TYR A 1 17.97 8.70 -8.72
CA TYR A 1 18.60 8.64 -7.38
C TYR A 1 18.27 9.88 -6.57
N GLY A 2 18.31 9.76 -5.23
CA GLY A 2 18.05 10.87 -4.33
C GLY A 2 16.57 11.12 -4.03
N ASP A 3 15.65 10.33 -4.57
CA ASP A 3 14.22 10.43 -4.28
C ASP A 3 13.93 10.23 -2.78
N GLU A 4 14.67 9.33 -2.15
CA GLU A 4 14.55 9.01 -0.74
C GLU A 4 14.92 10.16 0.20
N ILE A 5 15.62 11.16 -0.30
CA ILE A 5 15.98 12.38 0.46
C ILE A 5 15.26 13.63 -0.06
N GLY A 6 14.35 13.46 -1.01
CA GLY A 6 13.62 14.57 -1.64
C GLY A 6 14.51 15.45 -2.51
N LEU A 7 15.50 14.86 -3.18
CA LEU A 7 16.36 15.61 -4.09
C LEU A 7 15.54 16.12 -5.29
N ASN A 8 15.50 17.43 -5.45
CA ASN A 8 14.82 18.07 -6.57
C ASN A 8 15.72 18.14 -7.79
N GLY A 9 15.13 18.09 -8.98
CA GLY A 9 15.77 18.34 -10.24
C GLY A 9 14.75 18.85 -11.24
N ASP A 10 15.21 19.56 -12.24
CA ASP A 10 14.43 20.00 -13.38
C ASP A 10 14.78 19.17 -14.60
N ASN A 11 14.49 19.62 -15.81
CA ASN A 11 14.85 18.95 -17.05
C ASN A 11 16.36 18.69 -17.17
N ASP A 12 16.74 17.71 -18.00
CA ASP A 12 18.14 17.39 -18.25
C ASP A 12 18.92 18.65 -18.74
N PRO A 13 20.09 18.98 -18.17
CA PRO A 13 20.93 18.16 -17.26
C PRO A 13 20.68 18.35 -15.76
N ASP A 14 19.77 19.21 -15.35
CA ASP A 14 19.58 19.56 -13.95
C ASP A 14 19.10 18.38 -13.07
N CYS A 15 18.39 17.43 -13.66
CA CYS A 15 18.01 16.17 -12.99
C CYS A 15 19.21 15.27 -12.61
N ARG A 16 20.42 15.60 -13.06
CA ARG A 16 21.67 14.85 -12.77
C ARG A 16 22.51 15.53 -11.69
N ARG A 17 21.87 16.16 -10.72
CA ARG A 17 22.56 16.81 -9.58
C ARG A 17 23.33 15.78 -8.76
N CYS A 18 24.42 16.22 -8.13
CA CYS A 18 25.14 15.38 -7.17
C CYS A 18 24.26 15.02 -5.97
N MET A 19 24.47 13.81 -5.42
CA MET A 19 23.78 13.40 -4.19
C MET A 19 24.08 14.37 -3.05
N GLU A 20 23.04 14.81 -2.35
CA GLU A 20 23.17 15.66 -1.18
C GLU A 20 23.44 14.78 0.06
N TRP A 21 24.64 14.86 0.59
CA TRP A 21 25.07 14.07 1.76
C TRP A 21 24.92 14.82 3.09
N ASN A 22 24.63 16.12 3.06
CA ASN A 22 24.39 16.88 4.28
C ASN A 22 22.96 16.62 4.81
N PRO A 23 22.81 15.98 6.00
CA PRO A 23 21.47 15.66 6.53
C PRO A 23 20.59 16.88 6.76
N ALA A 24 21.16 18.06 6.99
CA ALA A 24 20.40 19.30 7.19
C ALA A 24 19.71 19.81 5.92
N LYS A 25 20.13 19.31 4.76
CA LYS A 25 19.54 19.63 3.45
C LYS A 25 18.65 18.53 2.88
N GLN A 26 18.57 17.39 3.54
CA GLN A 26 17.72 16.27 3.15
C GLN A 26 16.31 16.45 3.71
N ASN A 27 15.31 15.94 3.01
CA ASN A 27 13.95 15.81 3.53
C ASN A 27 13.87 14.62 4.48
N ALA A 28 13.94 14.90 5.79
CA ALA A 28 13.95 13.86 6.82
C ALA A 28 12.66 13.02 6.87
N ASP A 29 11.51 13.62 6.54
CA ASP A 29 10.22 12.93 6.55
C ASP A 29 10.16 11.92 5.41
N VAL A 30 10.56 12.32 4.20
CA VAL A 30 10.63 11.44 3.03
C VAL A 30 11.61 10.29 3.31
N LEU A 31 12.81 10.59 3.83
CA LEU A 31 13.79 9.57 4.16
C LEU A 31 13.26 8.57 5.21
N SER A 32 12.59 9.08 6.24
CA SER A 32 11.97 8.24 7.27
C SER A 32 10.90 7.33 6.69
N PHE A 33 10.06 7.85 5.80
CA PHE A 33 9.04 7.07 5.10
C PHE A 33 9.64 5.98 4.23
N TYR A 34 10.66 6.28 3.42
CA TYR A 34 11.37 5.27 2.61
C TYR A 34 11.97 4.17 3.48
N LYS A 35 12.65 4.52 4.57
CA LYS A 35 13.17 3.54 5.53
C LYS A 35 12.07 2.64 6.11
N LYS A 36 10.89 3.20 6.37
CA LYS A 36 9.73 2.47 6.90
C LYS A 36 9.18 1.47 5.88
N ILE A 37 8.88 1.90 4.65
CA ILE A 37 8.34 0.99 3.61
C ILE A 37 9.34 -0.10 3.22
N ILE A 38 10.64 0.22 3.14
CA ILE A 38 11.70 -0.77 2.91
C ILE A 38 11.73 -1.80 4.04
N ARG A 39 11.62 -1.38 5.29
CA ARG A 39 11.56 -2.29 6.45
C ARG A 39 10.34 -3.18 6.40
N ILE A 40 9.16 -2.63 6.07
CA ILE A 40 7.92 -3.40 5.88
C ILE A 40 8.14 -4.47 4.81
N ARG A 41 8.66 -4.09 3.63
CA ARG A 41 8.95 -5.01 2.53
C ARG A 41 9.94 -6.11 2.92
N LYS A 42 11.01 -5.77 3.65
CA LYS A 42 12.01 -6.74 4.13
C LYS A 42 11.44 -7.74 5.14
N LYS A 43 10.55 -7.27 6.04
CA LYS A 43 9.92 -8.11 7.08
C LYS A 43 8.81 -9.01 6.55
N ASN A 44 8.27 -8.72 5.38
CA ASN A 44 7.14 -9.44 4.81
C ASN A 44 7.54 -10.07 3.47
N PRO A 45 7.93 -11.36 3.46
CA PRO A 45 8.41 -12.04 2.26
C PRO A 45 7.42 -11.99 1.08
N CYS A 46 6.11 -12.06 1.32
CA CYS A 46 5.12 -12.03 0.25
C CYS A 46 5.19 -10.72 -0.57
N LEU A 47 5.59 -9.59 0.03
CA LEU A 47 5.79 -8.34 -0.70
C LEU A 47 6.99 -8.36 -1.67
N ARG A 48 7.80 -9.43 -1.65
CA ARG A 48 8.98 -9.61 -2.52
C ARG A 48 8.78 -10.69 -3.56
N THR A 49 8.14 -11.78 -3.19
CA THR A 49 8.04 -13.01 -3.99
C THR A 49 6.62 -13.55 -4.12
N GLY A 50 5.63 -12.90 -3.50
CA GLY A 50 4.23 -13.30 -3.61
C GLY A 50 3.62 -12.89 -4.95
N ASN A 51 2.55 -13.57 -5.33
CA ASN A 51 1.73 -13.22 -6.46
C ASN A 51 0.92 -11.95 -6.17
N ILE A 52 0.74 -11.11 -7.16
CA ILE A 52 -0.06 -9.88 -7.06
C ILE A 52 -1.40 -10.11 -7.75
N VAL A 53 -2.48 -9.87 -7.01
CA VAL A 53 -3.85 -9.99 -7.50
C VAL A 53 -4.54 -8.64 -7.37
N PRO A 54 -4.88 -7.94 -8.46
CA PRO A 54 -5.64 -6.71 -8.42
C PRO A 54 -7.04 -6.95 -7.81
N LEU A 55 -7.47 -6.07 -6.91
CA LEU A 55 -8.77 -6.14 -6.24
C LEU A 55 -9.63 -4.89 -6.45
N VAL A 56 -8.99 -3.74 -6.57
CA VAL A 56 -9.64 -2.44 -6.80
C VAL A 56 -8.85 -1.70 -7.88
N CYS A 57 -9.55 -1.18 -8.90
CA CYS A 57 -8.95 -0.35 -9.94
C CYS A 57 -10.01 0.65 -10.43
N GLU A 58 -10.24 1.71 -9.66
CA GLU A 58 -11.25 2.71 -9.97
C GLU A 58 -10.91 4.09 -9.38
N LYS A 59 -11.39 5.16 -10.02
CA LYS A 59 -11.31 6.53 -9.49
C LYS A 59 -9.91 6.94 -8.97
N MET A 60 -8.87 6.62 -9.72
CA MET A 60 -7.47 6.87 -9.31
C MET A 60 -7.05 6.13 -8.04
N THR A 61 -7.78 5.07 -7.68
CA THR A 61 -7.44 4.19 -6.56
C THR A 61 -7.06 2.82 -7.10
N TYR A 62 -5.94 2.31 -6.62
CA TYR A 62 -5.46 0.99 -6.95
C TYR A 62 -5.23 0.16 -5.68
N GLY A 63 -5.86 -1.00 -5.63
CA GLY A 63 -5.73 -1.95 -4.53
C GLY A 63 -5.42 -3.35 -5.01
N TYR A 64 -4.50 -4.03 -4.34
CA TYR A 64 -4.12 -5.39 -4.67
C TYR A 64 -3.81 -6.24 -3.44
N LEU A 65 -3.99 -7.53 -3.59
CA LEU A 65 -3.52 -8.55 -2.67
C LEU A 65 -2.14 -9.03 -3.14
N CYS A 66 -1.18 -9.03 -2.22
CA CYS A 66 0.08 -9.74 -2.37
C CYS A 66 0.01 -11.03 -1.56
N GLN A 67 0.09 -12.18 -2.23
CA GLN A 67 -0.17 -13.49 -1.62
C GLN A 67 0.99 -14.46 -1.84
N SER A 68 1.36 -15.15 -0.78
CA SER A 68 2.19 -16.35 -0.79
C SER A 68 1.52 -17.44 0.04
N ASP A 69 2.07 -18.66 0.07
CA ASP A 69 1.48 -19.80 0.80
C ASP A 69 1.16 -19.49 2.27
N ASN A 70 2.00 -18.67 2.91
CA ASN A 70 1.92 -18.42 4.35
C ASN A 70 1.62 -16.96 4.72
N GLN A 71 1.43 -16.07 3.74
CA GLN A 71 1.26 -14.65 4.04
C GLN A 71 0.39 -13.95 2.99
N GLN A 72 -0.45 -13.05 3.49
CA GLN A 72 -1.34 -12.22 2.70
C GLN A 72 -1.21 -10.77 3.17
N ILE A 73 -0.95 -9.86 2.24
CA ILE A 73 -0.88 -8.43 2.50
C ILE A 73 -1.66 -7.69 1.42
N TYR A 74 -2.47 -6.77 1.85
CA TYR A 74 -3.25 -5.91 0.98
C TYR A 74 -2.58 -4.54 0.91
N VAL A 75 -2.43 -4.02 -0.28
CA VAL A 75 -1.93 -2.67 -0.51
C VAL A 75 -3.01 -1.88 -1.25
N LEU A 76 -3.31 -0.70 -0.76
CA LEU A 76 -4.28 0.20 -1.37
C LEU A 76 -3.68 1.60 -1.43
N ILE A 77 -3.78 2.23 -2.60
CA ILE A 77 -3.19 3.55 -2.88
C ILE A 77 -4.25 4.42 -3.53
N ASN A 78 -4.46 5.60 -2.99
CA ASN A 78 -5.20 6.68 -3.62
C ASN A 78 -4.22 7.70 -4.21
N VAL A 79 -4.22 7.88 -5.53
CA VAL A 79 -3.38 8.87 -6.22
C VAL A 79 -4.18 10.09 -6.69
N ALA A 80 -5.44 10.22 -6.24
CA ALA A 80 -6.25 11.40 -6.49
C ALA A 80 -5.92 12.56 -5.53
N GLU A 81 -6.22 13.77 -5.95
CA GLU A 81 -6.13 14.97 -5.12
C GLU A 81 -7.25 15.08 -4.08
N GLU A 82 -8.23 14.19 -4.14
CA GLU A 82 -9.37 14.13 -3.25
C GLU A 82 -9.39 12.87 -2.40
N ALA A 83 -10.05 12.96 -1.24
CA ALA A 83 -10.30 11.77 -0.43
C ALA A 83 -11.30 10.84 -1.13
N THR A 84 -11.13 9.55 -0.96
CA THR A 84 -12.01 8.53 -1.55
C THR A 84 -12.43 7.50 -0.52
N GLU A 85 -13.64 6.99 -0.68
CA GLU A 85 -14.13 5.83 0.06
C GLU A 85 -14.03 4.58 -0.80
N VAL A 86 -13.43 3.54 -0.25
CA VAL A 86 -13.19 2.28 -0.97
C VAL A 86 -13.69 1.12 -0.15
N ARG A 87 -14.28 0.16 -0.82
CA ARG A 87 -14.63 -1.13 -0.26
C ARG A 87 -13.63 -2.18 -0.76
N LEU A 88 -12.62 -2.48 0.04
CA LEU A 88 -11.59 -3.45 -0.29
C LEU A 88 -12.05 -4.87 0.04
N PRO A 89 -12.21 -5.76 -0.95
CA PRO A 89 -12.49 -7.17 -0.69
C PRO A 89 -11.31 -7.84 0.03
N VAL A 90 -11.61 -8.71 1.00
CA VAL A 90 -10.60 -9.47 1.74
C VAL A 90 -10.99 -10.95 1.83
N LEU A 91 -9.99 -11.82 1.88
CA LEU A 91 -10.20 -13.28 1.87
C LEU A 91 -10.92 -13.78 3.11
N LYS A 92 -10.69 -13.16 4.28
CA LYS A 92 -11.27 -13.57 5.56
C LYS A 92 -11.94 -12.43 6.28
N ILE A 93 -12.96 -12.74 7.05
CA ILE A 93 -13.58 -11.80 7.98
C ILE A 93 -12.71 -11.81 9.25
N ALA A 94 -11.86 -10.80 9.40
CA ALA A 94 -10.89 -10.67 10.48
C ALA A 94 -10.55 -9.21 10.74
N GLU A 95 -9.75 -8.96 11.75
CA GLU A 95 -9.11 -7.68 11.99
C GLU A 95 -7.84 -7.56 11.14
N TYR A 96 -7.64 -6.38 10.56
CA TYR A 96 -6.49 -6.06 9.71
C TYR A 96 -5.78 -4.83 10.24
N LYS A 97 -4.48 -4.92 10.40
CA LYS A 97 -3.63 -3.82 10.87
C LYS A 97 -2.90 -3.15 9.72
N ASP A 98 -2.98 -1.83 9.66
CA ASP A 98 -2.15 -1.04 8.77
C ASP A 98 -0.71 -0.98 9.28
N LEU A 99 0.21 -1.50 8.51
CA LEU A 99 1.64 -1.54 8.85
C LEU A 99 2.31 -0.16 8.80
N LEU A 100 1.67 0.82 8.15
CA LEU A 100 2.16 2.20 8.09
C LEU A 100 1.80 2.99 9.36
N THR A 101 0.58 2.86 9.85
CA THR A 101 0.08 3.68 10.96
C THR A 101 -0.13 2.91 12.25
N GLY A 102 -0.28 1.59 12.18
CA GLY A 102 -0.66 0.73 13.28
C GLY A 102 -2.17 0.71 13.57
N LYS A 103 -2.98 1.40 12.78
CA LYS A 103 -4.43 1.41 12.93
C LYS A 103 -5.03 0.08 12.52
N SER A 104 -6.00 -0.42 13.28
CA SER A 104 -6.75 -1.64 12.97
C SER A 104 -8.08 -1.35 12.30
N TYR A 105 -8.51 -2.29 11.47
CA TYR A 105 -9.76 -2.26 10.72
C TYR A 105 -10.44 -3.62 10.77
N GLN A 106 -11.74 -3.64 11.10
CA GLN A 106 -12.53 -4.86 11.15
C GLN A 106 -13.22 -5.11 9.80
N ALA A 107 -13.01 -6.28 9.23
CA ALA A 107 -13.72 -6.68 8.02
C ALA A 107 -15.17 -7.06 8.31
N GLU A 108 -16.08 -6.56 7.47
CA GLU A 108 -17.49 -6.92 7.46
C GLU A 108 -17.74 -8.06 6.47
N LYS A 109 -18.79 -8.86 6.71
CA LYS A 109 -19.20 -9.92 5.79
C LYS A 109 -19.65 -9.34 4.44
N LEU A 110 -19.17 -9.90 3.35
CA LEU A 110 -19.71 -9.62 2.02
C LEU A 110 -21.08 -10.26 1.89
N VAL A 111 -22.10 -9.47 1.49
CA VAL A 111 -23.47 -9.95 1.29
C VAL A 111 -23.55 -10.93 0.11
N ASN A 112 -22.71 -10.72 -0.90
CA ASN A 112 -22.50 -11.64 -2.02
C ASN A 112 -21.02 -12.01 -2.04
N ALA A 113 -20.64 -13.08 -1.33
CA ALA A 113 -19.32 -13.66 -1.46
C ALA A 113 -19.17 -14.11 -2.94
N GLY A 114 -18.39 -13.35 -3.71
CA GLY A 114 -18.18 -13.56 -5.13
C GLY A 114 -16.72 -13.82 -5.42
N TYR A 115 -16.47 -14.43 -6.57
CA TYR A 115 -15.14 -14.51 -7.14
C TYR A 115 -14.78 -13.14 -7.70
N PHE A 116 -13.64 -12.62 -7.32
CA PHE A 116 -13.10 -11.38 -7.87
C PHE A 116 -12.02 -11.75 -8.89
N ASN A 117 -12.16 -11.15 -10.10
CA ASN A 117 -11.28 -11.27 -11.27
C ASN A 117 -11.14 -12.69 -11.88
N GLU A 118 -10.31 -12.78 -12.91
CA GLU A 118 -10.01 -14.00 -13.67
C GLU A 118 -9.32 -15.08 -12.83
N ASP A 119 -8.65 -14.69 -11.72
CA ASP A 119 -7.97 -15.59 -10.80
C ASP A 119 -8.94 -16.31 -9.83
N MET A 120 -10.23 -16.08 -9.92
CA MET A 120 -11.30 -16.71 -9.13
C MET A 120 -11.06 -16.68 -7.61
N ILE A 121 -10.51 -15.58 -7.11
CA ILE A 121 -10.26 -15.42 -5.67
C ILE A 121 -11.59 -15.21 -4.94
N SER A 122 -11.88 -16.08 -3.99
CA SER A 122 -13.08 -15.99 -3.15
C SER A 122 -12.83 -15.10 -1.94
N CYS A 123 -13.44 -13.92 -1.93
CA CYS A 123 -13.41 -13.01 -0.78
C CYS A 123 -14.64 -13.22 0.11
N GLN A 124 -14.43 -13.39 1.42
CA GLN A 124 -15.49 -13.59 2.41
C GLN A 124 -15.92 -12.29 3.07
N GLY A 125 -15.04 -11.31 3.12
CA GLY A 125 -15.25 -10.02 3.77
C GLY A 125 -14.87 -8.83 2.90
N ALA A 126 -15.17 -7.64 3.42
CA ALA A 126 -14.70 -6.38 2.88
C ALA A 126 -14.36 -5.40 4.00
N LEU A 127 -13.36 -4.57 3.75
CA LEU A 127 -13.02 -3.43 4.59
C LEU A 127 -13.59 -2.15 3.97
N LYS A 128 -14.28 -1.36 4.78
CA LYS A 128 -14.66 0.02 4.42
C LYS A 128 -13.52 0.94 4.83
N LEU A 129 -12.89 1.56 3.85
CA LEU A 129 -11.70 2.37 4.04
C LEU A 129 -11.93 3.76 3.45
N SER A 130 -11.56 4.78 4.23
CA SER A 130 -11.50 6.16 3.75
C SER A 130 -10.02 6.53 3.63
N LEU A 131 -9.60 6.85 2.41
CA LEU A 131 -8.24 7.32 2.12
C LEU A 131 -8.27 8.80 1.81
N ARG A 132 -7.32 9.51 2.39
CA ARG A 132 -7.08 10.92 2.03
C ARG A 132 -6.47 11.02 0.63
N ALA A 133 -6.37 12.24 0.11
CA ALA A 133 -5.58 12.53 -1.07
C ALA A 133 -4.15 11.97 -0.91
N PHE A 134 -3.64 11.29 -1.93
CA PHE A 134 -2.28 10.72 -1.98
C PHE A 134 -1.92 9.78 -0.82
N GLU A 135 -2.92 9.12 -0.22
CA GLU A 135 -2.70 8.18 0.88
C GLU A 135 -2.56 6.74 0.40
N GLY A 136 -1.63 6.03 1.02
CA GLY A 136 -1.48 4.58 0.88
C GLY A 136 -1.60 3.88 2.22
N ILE A 137 -2.16 2.67 2.22
CA ILE A 137 -2.22 1.77 3.37
C ILE A 137 -1.72 0.38 3.02
N ILE A 138 -1.12 -0.30 3.98
CA ILE A 138 -0.59 -1.66 3.84
C ILE A 138 -1.17 -2.50 4.97
N LEU A 139 -2.11 -3.36 4.64
CA LEU A 139 -2.89 -4.11 5.62
C LEU A 139 -2.42 -5.55 5.72
N LYS A 140 -2.22 -6.01 6.94
CA LYS A 140 -1.96 -7.39 7.27
C LYS A 140 -3.02 -7.89 8.26
N GLN A 141 -3.54 -9.12 8.05
CA GLN A 141 -4.43 -9.76 9.02
C GLN A 141 -3.70 -9.92 10.36
N GLU A 142 -4.35 -9.54 11.45
CA GLU A 142 -3.91 -9.89 12.80
C GLU A 142 -4.29 -11.35 13.11
N GLU A 143 -3.37 -12.07 13.77
CA GLU A 143 -3.54 -13.48 14.18
C GLU A 143 -4.40 -13.58 15.44
#